data_5ab132785137a3430b4a47a42d7dbf22
#
_entry.id   5ab132785137a3430b4a47a42d7dbf22
#
_cell.length_a   1.000
_cell.length_b   1.000
_cell.length_c   1.000
_cell.angle_alpha   90.00
_cell.angle_beta   90.00
_cell.angle_gamma   90.00
#
_symmetry.space_group_name_H-M   'P 1'
#
loop_
_entity.id
_entity.type
_entity.pdbx_description
1 polymer ?
#
loop_
_entity_poly.entity_id
_entity_poly.type
_entity_poly.pdbx_seq_one_letter_code
_entity_poly.pdbx_strand_id
1 'polypeptide(L)'
;MRDGADLSGRRRPASFIFVGPTGVGKTELVKQLAEQLFDGPDPLIRLDMSEYMEKYAVSRMIGSPPGYVGYEEAGQLTEKVRRRPYSVVLFDEIEKAHPDVMNILLQILDEGKINDAQGRTVDFSNTVICMTSNAGSSDQSAGSLGFNKSDAQRSEEKTRKALAQFLRPEFLGRVDEVIAFKPLTEQTLQGIAALMLDEYKPGMEAKGIAYSYTPAALKALVQKSQGGRFGARDLRRTIRKAVEDPAAERLIDGTLASGGTLVVDADENGEIILK
;
A
#
# COMPACT_ATOMS: atom_id res chain seq x y z
N MET A 1 -0.29 -21.89 -7.12
CA MET A 1 -1.25 -21.78 -8.23
C MET A 1 -0.64 -21.63 -9.63
N ARG A 2 0.66 -21.50 -9.79
CA ARG A 2 1.34 -21.48 -11.12
C ARG A 2 2.06 -22.77 -11.50
N ASP A 3 1.98 -23.81 -10.70
CA ASP A 3 2.72 -25.06 -10.92
C ASP A 3 2.32 -25.86 -12.19
N GLY A 4 1.28 -25.47 -12.90
CA GLY A 4 0.80 -26.18 -14.06
C GLY A 4 0.96 -25.50 -15.43
N ALA A 5 1.43 -24.24 -15.48
CA ALA A 5 1.38 -23.46 -16.71
C ALA A 5 2.74 -22.98 -17.24
N ASP A 6 3.83 -23.13 -16.49
CA ASP A 6 5.16 -22.72 -16.96
C ASP A 6 5.90 -23.88 -17.63
N LEU A 7 5.68 -24.03 -18.92
CA LEU A 7 6.39 -24.98 -19.79
C LEU A 7 7.88 -24.65 -19.96
N SER A 8 8.32 -23.44 -19.52
CA SER A 8 9.71 -22.99 -19.67
C SER A 8 10.64 -23.49 -18.57
N GLY A 9 10.11 -24.01 -17.46
CA GLY A 9 10.87 -24.44 -16.28
C GLY A 9 11.56 -23.30 -15.51
N ARG A 10 11.32 -22.05 -15.91
CA ARG A 10 11.84 -20.86 -15.20
C ARG A 10 10.80 -20.40 -14.17
N ARG A 11 11.05 -20.71 -12.92
CA ARG A 11 10.21 -20.24 -11.80
C ARG A 11 10.61 -18.80 -11.46
N ARG A 12 9.83 -17.83 -11.95
CA ARG A 12 9.96 -16.42 -11.56
C ARG A 12 8.73 -15.99 -10.75
N PRO A 13 8.88 -15.00 -9.84
CA PRO A 13 7.77 -14.52 -9.03
C PRO A 13 6.68 -13.87 -9.89
N ALA A 14 5.44 -13.91 -9.43
CA ALA A 14 4.37 -13.06 -9.97
C ALA A 14 4.66 -11.61 -9.61
N SER A 15 4.38 -10.67 -10.52
CA SER A 15 4.78 -9.27 -10.36
C SER A 15 3.72 -8.28 -10.79
N PHE A 16 3.45 -7.29 -9.93
CA PHE A 16 2.42 -6.28 -10.12
C PHE A 16 2.95 -4.87 -9.82
N ILE A 17 2.57 -3.89 -10.64
CA ILE A 17 2.75 -2.47 -10.31
C ILE A 17 1.38 -1.83 -10.11
N PHE A 18 1.15 -1.25 -8.94
CA PHE A 18 -0.04 -0.49 -8.60
C PHE A 18 0.26 1.00 -8.72
N VAL A 19 -0.39 1.68 -9.64
CA VAL A 19 -0.12 3.09 -9.99
C VAL A 19 -1.35 3.94 -9.71
N GLY A 20 -1.17 5.13 -9.17
CA GLY A 20 -2.26 6.06 -8.96
C GLY A 20 -2.00 7.06 -7.83
N PRO A 21 -2.95 7.95 -7.55
CA PRO A 21 -2.80 8.99 -6.55
C PRO A 21 -2.48 8.46 -5.16
N THR A 22 -1.92 9.31 -4.32
CA THR A 22 -1.71 8.98 -2.91
C THR A 22 -3.04 8.78 -2.19
N GLY A 23 -3.10 7.77 -1.30
CA GLY A 23 -4.27 7.55 -0.45
C GLY A 23 -5.46 6.84 -1.13
N VAL A 24 -5.29 6.25 -2.31
CA VAL A 24 -6.35 5.48 -3.00
C VAL A 24 -6.40 4.00 -2.59
N GLY A 25 -5.52 3.55 -1.68
CA GLY A 25 -5.57 2.18 -1.14
C GLY A 25 -4.56 1.20 -1.76
N LYS A 26 -3.57 1.64 -2.56
CA LYS A 26 -2.58 0.75 -3.18
C LYS A 26 -1.87 -0.17 -2.18
N THR A 27 -1.27 0.41 -1.14
CA THR A 27 -0.57 -0.34 -0.08
C THR A 27 -1.52 -1.21 0.74
N GLU A 28 -2.76 -0.74 0.98
CA GLU A 28 -3.77 -1.50 1.71
C GLU A 28 -4.23 -2.74 0.94
N LEU A 29 -4.43 -2.61 -0.39
CA LEU A 29 -4.72 -3.78 -1.24
C LEU A 29 -3.61 -4.85 -1.12
N VAL A 30 -2.33 -4.44 -1.12
CA VAL A 30 -1.21 -5.38 -1.02
C VAL A 30 -1.18 -6.09 0.33
N LYS A 31 -1.53 -5.41 1.42
CA LYS A 31 -1.66 -6.05 2.75
C LYS A 31 -2.75 -7.10 2.75
N GLN A 32 -3.94 -6.74 2.28
CA GLN A 32 -5.07 -7.68 2.19
C GLN A 32 -4.76 -8.86 1.26
N LEU A 33 -4.05 -8.61 0.15
CA LEU A 33 -3.58 -9.65 -0.76
C LEU A 33 -2.63 -10.63 -0.04
N ALA A 34 -1.69 -10.12 0.76
CA ALA A 34 -0.75 -10.95 1.50
C ALA A 34 -1.47 -11.85 2.52
N GLU A 35 -2.40 -11.28 3.29
CA GLU A 35 -3.19 -12.01 4.29
C GLU A 35 -4.09 -13.10 3.67
N GLN A 36 -4.60 -12.87 2.44
CA GLN A 36 -5.45 -13.84 1.76
C GLN A 36 -4.69 -14.91 0.97
N LEU A 37 -3.47 -14.61 0.51
CA LEU A 37 -2.69 -15.56 -0.29
C LEU A 37 -1.87 -16.53 0.56
N PHE A 38 -1.41 -16.08 1.71
CA PHE A 38 -0.48 -16.85 2.53
C PHE A 38 -0.97 -16.96 3.98
N ASP A 39 -1.16 -18.20 4.41
CA ASP A 39 -1.45 -18.53 5.80
C ASP A 39 -0.17 -18.41 6.63
N GLY A 40 -0.10 -17.42 7.51
CA GLY A 40 1.05 -17.29 8.40
C GLY A 40 1.11 -15.93 9.09
N PRO A 41 1.89 -15.83 10.18
CA PRO A 41 2.10 -14.56 10.84
C PRO A 41 2.94 -13.66 9.91
N ASP A 42 2.41 -12.49 9.57
CA ASP A 42 3.11 -11.43 8.84
C ASP A 42 3.65 -11.87 7.45
N PRO A 43 2.75 -12.24 6.50
CA PRO A 43 3.15 -12.69 5.16
C PRO A 43 3.64 -11.56 4.25
N LEU A 44 3.65 -10.32 4.72
CA LEU A 44 4.06 -9.14 3.98
C LEU A 44 5.48 -8.70 4.37
N ILE A 45 6.37 -8.64 3.38
CA ILE A 45 7.69 -8.01 3.48
C ILE A 45 7.61 -6.65 2.80
N ARG A 46 7.57 -5.56 3.57
CA ARG A 46 7.51 -4.20 3.04
C ARG A 46 8.87 -3.52 3.08
N LEU A 47 9.24 -2.89 1.96
CA LEU A 47 10.39 -1.99 1.82
C LEU A 47 9.89 -0.67 1.25
N ASP A 48 10.11 0.42 1.99
CA ASP A 48 9.82 1.78 1.53
C ASP A 48 11.02 2.30 0.74
N MET A 49 10.83 2.59 -0.54
CA MET A 49 11.92 3.00 -1.43
C MET A 49 12.45 4.39 -1.11
N SER A 50 11.77 5.18 -0.30
CA SER A 50 12.33 6.44 0.23
C SER A 50 13.54 6.21 1.15
N GLU A 51 13.67 5.02 1.75
CA GLU A 51 14.83 4.61 2.54
C GLU A 51 15.99 4.08 1.67
N TYR A 52 15.74 3.86 0.37
CA TYR A 52 16.67 3.24 -0.59
C TYR A 52 17.02 4.18 -1.75
N MET A 53 17.08 5.48 -1.48
CA MET A 53 17.39 6.51 -2.47
C MET A 53 18.91 6.68 -2.71
N GLU A 54 19.71 6.27 -1.75
CA GLU A 54 21.17 6.54 -1.73
C GLU A 54 21.98 5.37 -2.26
N LYS A 55 23.27 5.64 -2.62
CA LYS A 55 24.18 4.67 -3.20
C LYS A 55 24.39 3.41 -2.35
N TYR A 56 24.24 3.50 -1.03
CA TYR A 56 24.38 2.35 -0.12
C TYR A 56 23.08 1.53 0.04
N ALA A 57 22.05 1.88 -0.70
CA ALA A 57 20.74 1.20 -0.64
C ALA A 57 20.84 -0.29 -0.96
N VAL A 58 21.69 -0.68 -1.91
CA VAL A 58 21.93 -2.07 -2.29
C VAL A 58 22.51 -2.88 -1.12
N SER A 59 23.54 -2.34 -0.44
CA SER A 59 24.14 -3.03 0.72
C SER A 59 23.13 -3.25 1.86
N ARG A 60 22.21 -2.30 2.08
CA ARG A 60 21.13 -2.49 3.05
C ARG A 60 20.14 -3.58 2.62
N MET A 61 19.93 -3.74 1.32
CA MET A 61 18.96 -4.68 0.75
C MET A 61 19.46 -6.12 0.74
N ILE A 62 20.71 -6.34 0.25
CA ILE A 62 21.29 -7.67 0.05
C ILE A 62 22.46 -8.00 0.98
N GLY A 63 22.88 -7.06 1.84
CA GLY A 63 24.04 -7.17 2.72
C GLY A 63 25.28 -6.46 2.19
N SER A 64 26.28 -6.28 3.06
CA SER A 64 27.58 -5.71 2.71
C SER A 64 28.59 -6.80 2.39
N PRO A 65 29.48 -6.61 1.40
CA PRO A 65 30.57 -7.55 1.13
C PRO A 65 31.57 -7.65 2.30
N PRO A 66 32.33 -8.75 2.40
CA PRO A 66 33.37 -8.90 3.39
C PRO A 66 34.36 -7.72 3.40
N GLY A 67 34.68 -7.21 4.59
CA GLY A 67 35.61 -6.08 4.77
C GLY A 67 34.97 -4.69 4.72
N TYR A 68 33.68 -4.59 4.48
CA TYR A 68 32.93 -3.32 4.55
C TYR A 68 32.18 -3.18 5.86
N VAL A 69 31.94 -1.92 6.29
CA VAL A 69 31.12 -1.61 7.47
C VAL A 69 29.71 -2.19 7.27
N GLY A 70 29.18 -2.89 8.30
CA GLY A 70 27.87 -3.55 8.22
C GLY A 70 27.89 -4.96 7.62
N TYR A 71 29.08 -5.58 7.42
CA TYR A 71 29.18 -6.97 6.90
C TYR A 71 28.45 -8.00 7.80
N GLU A 72 28.42 -7.77 9.11
CA GLU A 72 27.70 -8.65 10.06
C GLU A 72 26.19 -8.48 9.95
N GLU A 73 25.70 -7.38 9.36
CA GLU A 73 24.28 -7.15 9.17
C GLU A 73 23.80 -7.85 7.89
N ALA A 74 22.84 -8.77 8.09
CA ALA A 74 22.19 -9.44 6.96
C ALA A 74 21.37 -8.43 6.13
N GLY A 75 21.33 -8.63 4.82
CA GLY A 75 20.52 -7.79 3.93
C GLY A 75 19.03 -7.86 4.31
N GLN A 76 18.39 -6.71 4.40
CA GLN A 76 17.00 -6.62 4.89
C GLN A 76 16.01 -7.39 4.00
N LEU A 77 16.21 -7.40 2.69
CA LEU A 77 15.36 -8.14 1.77
C LEU A 77 15.72 -9.63 1.77
N THR A 78 16.98 -9.94 1.53
CA THR A 78 17.45 -11.32 1.35
C THR A 78 17.22 -12.18 2.58
N GLU A 79 17.45 -11.66 3.77
CA GLU A 79 17.22 -12.37 5.01
C GLU A 79 15.73 -12.60 5.29
N LYS A 80 14.88 -11.59 5.04
CA LYS A 80 13.44 -11.72 5.24
C LYS A 80 12.83 -12.76 4.29
N VAL A 81 13.22 -12.75 3.00
CA VAL A 81 12.72 -13.72 2.02
C VAL A 81 13.24 -15.12 2.30
N ARG A 82 14.50 -15.26 2.71
CA ARG A 82 15.06 -16.57 3.10
C ARG A 82 14.32 -17.20 4.26
N ARG A 83 13.90 -16.39 5.25
CA ARG A 83 13.10 -16.86 6.40
C ARG A 83 11.63 -17.10 6.05
N ARG A 84 11.10 -16.36 5.08
CA ARG A 84 9.70 -16.40 4.66
C ARG A 84 9.59 -16.47 3.14
N PRO A 85 9.87 -17.65 2.53
CA PRO A 85 9.88 -17.80 1.08
C PRO A 85 8.48 -17.68 0.45
N TYR A 86 7.42 -17.93 1.23
CA TYR A 86 6.03 -17.77 0.83
C TYR A 86 5.51 -16.43 1.40
N SER A 87 5.71 -15.35 0.66
CA SER A 87 5.37 -14.00 1.10
C SER A 87 5.06 -13.07 -0.07
N VAL A 88 4.36 -11.99 0.23
CA VAL A 88 4.27 -10.83 -0.67
C VAL A 88 5.40 -9.87 -0.33
N VAL A 89 6.21 -9.49 -1.31
CA VAL A 89 7.26 -8.48 -1.17
C VAL A 89 6.77 -7.19 -1.80
N LEU A 90 6.58 -6.16 -0.99
CA LEU A 90 6.13 -4.86 -1.41
C LEU A 90 7.29 -3.85 -1.45
N PHE A 91 7.54 -3.30 -2.64
CA PHE A 91 8.39 -2.14 -2.85
C PHE A 91 7.50 -0.91 -2.97
N ASP A 92 7.39 -0.14 -1.90
CA ASP A 92 6.51 1.02 -1.82
C ASP A 92 7.21 2.27 -2.37
N GLU A 93 6.53 3.07 -3.21
CA GLU A 93 7.04 4.27 -3.87
C GLU A 93 8.28 4.02 -4.75
N ILE A 94 8.16 3.07 -5.71
CA ILE A 94 9.26 2.58 -6.54
C ILE A 94 9.98 3.69 -7.34
N GLU A 95 9.31 4.81 -7.63
CA GLU A 95 9.90 5.98 -8.29
C GLU A 95 11.04 6.63 -7.50
N LYS A 96 11.15 6.35 -6.20
CA LYS A 96 12.19 6.89 -5.32
C LYS A 96 13.44 6.01 -5.24
N ALA A 97 13.36 4.77 -5.73
CA ALA A 97 14.45 3.81 -5.62
C ALA A 97 15.71 4.25 -6.38
N HIS A 98 16.89 4.03 -5.77
CA HIS A 98 18.15 4.23 -6.46
C HIS A 98 18.25 3.31 -7.70
N PRO A 99 18.88 3.73 -8.80
CA PRO A 99 19.03 2.91 -10.02
C PRO A 99 19.62 1.51 -9.78
N ASP A 100 20.54 1.37 -8.83
CA ASP A 100 21.15 0.07 -8.51
C ASP A 100 20.16 -0.88 -7.84
N VAL A 101 19.19 -0.36 -7.08
CA VAL A 101 18.07 -1.14 -6.53
C VAL A 101 17.17 -1.66 -7.67
N MET A 102 16.94 -0.83 -8.70
CA MET A 102 16.18 -1.23 -9.87
C MET A 102 16.85 -2.37 -10.65
N ASN A 103 18.19 -2.42 -10.69
CA ASN A 103 18.92 -3.52 -11.31
C ASN A 103 18.73 -4.84 -10.53
N ILE A 104 18.71 -4.80 -9.20
CA ILE A 104 18.42 -5.97 -8.36
C ILE A 104 16.98 -6.45 -8.58
N LEU A 105 16.02 -5.54 -8.61
CA LEU A 105 14.63 -5.88 -8.91
C LEU A 105 14.47 -6.52 -10.28
N LEU A 106 15.16 -5.99 -11.28
CA LEU A 106 15.17 -6.56 -12.63
C LEU A 106 15.69 -8.01 -12.62
N GLN A 107 16.78 -8.29 -11.88
CA GLN A 107 17.29 -9.64 -11.72
C GLN A 107 16.29 -10.57 -11.04
N ILE A 108 15.61 -10.12 -9.98
CA ILE A 108 14.55 -10.88 -9.31
C ILE A 108 13.42 -11.22 -10.28
N LEU A 109 12.96 -10.23 -11.07
CA LEU A 109 11.88 -10.42 -12.03
C LEU A 109 12.24 -11.34 -13.20
N ASP A 110 13.51 -11.39 -13.57
CA ASP A 110 14.00 -12.18 -14.70
C ASP A 110 14.39 -13.61 -14.32
N GLU A 111 15.20 -13.74 -13.27
CA GLU A 111 15.81 -15.02 -12.85
C GLU A 111 15.05 -15.67 -11.68
N GLY A 112 14.21 -14.94 -10.96
CA GLY A 112 13.54 -15.43 -9.75
C GLY A 112 14.46 -15.63 -8.55
N LYS A 113 15.71 -15.20 -8.64
CA LYS A 113 16.72 -15.38 -7.58
C LYS A 113 17.80 -14.31 -7.64
N ILE A 114 18.41 -14.03 -6.49
CA ILE A 114 19.60 -13.17 -6.40
C ILE A 114 20.61 -13.80 -5.44
N ASN A 115 21.87 -13.38 -5.54
CA ASN A 115 22.86 -13.71 -4.53
C ASN A 115 22.95 -12.58 -3.49
N ASP A 116 22.99 -12.94 -2.21
CA ASP A 116 23.33 -11.98 -1.17
C ASP A 116 24.83 -11.65 -1.18
N ALA A 117 25.24 -10.68 -0.37
CA ALA A 117 26.63 -10.27 -0.28
C ALA A 117 27.58 -11.36 0.25
N GLN A 118 27.07 -12.44 0.81
CA GLN A 118 27.82 -13.61 1.28
C GLN A 118 27.87 -14.73 0.24
N GLY A 119 27.37 -14.48 -0.99
CA GLY A 119 27.32 -15.43 -2.09
C GLY A 119 26.23 -16.49 -1.97
N ARG A 120 25.31 -16.38 -1.00
CA ARG A 120 24.19 -17.32 -0.85
C ARG A 120 23.07 -16.95 -1.81
N THR A 121 22.55 -17.91 -2.53
CA THR A 121 21.40 -17.72 -3.41
C THR A 121 20.10 -17.62 -2.60
N VAL A 122 19.31 -16.58 -2.86
CA VAL A 122 17.98 -16.37 -2.30
C VAL A 122 16.96 -16.51 -3.41
N ASP A 123 16.02 -17.42 -3.22
CA ASP A 123 14.99 -17.78 -4.20
C ASP A 123 13.68 -16.99 -3.91
N PHE A 124 13.19 -16.28 -4.93
CA PHE A 124 11.97 -15.49 -4.92
C PHE A 124 10.82 -16.16 -5.69
N SER A 125 11.00 -17.34 -6.25
CA SER A 125 10.01 -17.99 -7.13
C SER A 125 8.66 -18.25 -6.45
N ASN A 126 8.64 -18.37 -5.14
CA ASN A 126 7.42 -18.55 -4.35
C ASN A 126 6.89 -17.25 -3.72
N THR A 127 7.48 -16.10 -4.06
CA THR A 127 6.99 -14.79 -3.61
C THR A 127 6.08 -14.16 -4.66
N VAL A 128 5.31 -13.16 -4.22
CA VAL A 128 4.59 -12.24 -5.11
C VAL A 128 5.24 -10.87 -4.97
N ILE A 129 5.75 -10.32 -6.06
CA ILE A 129 6.38 -8.99 -6.07
C ILE A 129 5.33 -7.94 -6.37
N CYS A 130 5.10 -7.05 -5.44
CA CYS A 130 4.23 -5.90 -5.59
C CYS A 130 5.05 -4.60 -5.52
N MET A 131 4.75 -3.68 -6.41
CA MET A 131 5.36 -2.35 -6.44
C MET A 131 4.26 -1.31 -6.42
N THR A 132 4.42 -0.20 -5.70
CA THR A 132 3.49 0.93 -5.77
C THR A 132 4.19 2.14 -6.37
N SER A 133 3.43 2.98 -7.07
CA SER A 133 3.91 4.26 -7.58
C SER A 133 2.82 5.33 -7.51
N ASN A 134 3.24 6.56 -7.26
CA ASN A 134 2.40 7.75 -7.32
C ASN A 134 2.57 8.49 -8.68
N ALA A 135 3.27 7.90 -9.65
CA ALA A 135 3.49 8.49 -10.96
C ALA A 135 2.17 8.84 -11.67
N GLY A 136 2.18 9.95 -12.40
CA GLY A 136 1.01 10.41 -13.16
C GLY A 136 -0.13 11.04 -12.32
N SER A 137 0.04 11.18 -11.01
CA SER A 137 -0.96 11.80 -10.14
C SER A 137 -1.07 13.32 -10.29
N SER A 138 -0.02 13.98 -10.78
CA SER A 138 0.03 15.44 -10.98
C SER A 138 -0.60 15.93 -12.27
N ASP A 139 -0.84 15.07 -13.26
CA ASP A 139 -1.29 15.45 -14.60
C ASP A 139 -2.81 15.43 -14.79
N GLN A 140 -3.60 15.63 -13.74
CA GLN A 140 -5.06 15.66 -13.86
C GLN A 140 -5.63 16.90 -14.59
N SER A 141 -4.79 17.88 -14.96
CA SER A 141 -5.22 19.17 -15.51
C SER A 141 -5.06 19.34 -17.03
N ALA A 142 -4.46 18.39 -17.74
CA ALA A 142 -4.30 18.50 -19.19
C ALA A 142 -5.43 17.73 -19.92
N GLY A 143 -6.53 18.40 -20.18
CA GLY A 143 -7.55 17.95 -21.12
C GLY A 143 -6.97 17.86 -22.54
N SER A 144 -6.58 16.66 -22.96
CA SER A 144 -6.22 16.39 -24.35
C SER A 144 -7.48 16.08 -25.15
N LEU A 145 -7.86 17.02 -26.01
CA LEU A 145 -8.84 16.83 -27.10
C LEU A 145 -8.26 15.80 -28.09
N GLY A 146 -8.70 14.58 -28.03
CA GLY A 146 -8.33 13.53 -28.98
C GLY A 146 -9.50 12.57 -29.18
N PHE A 147 -10.03 12.53 -30.37
CA PHE A 147 -11.15 11.69 -30.81
C PHE A 147 -10.73 10.19 -30.85
N ASN A 148 -11.64 9.29 -30.45
CA ASN A 148 -11.66 7.84 -30.71
C ASN A 148 -10.91 6.85 -29.80
N LYS A 149 -10.51 7.16 -28.56
CA LYS A 149 -10.07 6.11 -27.63
C LYS A 149 -11.02 6.02 -26.43
N SER A 150 -11.26 4.80 -25.91
CA SER A 150 -12.03 4.62 -24.68
C SER A 150 -11.29 5.26 -23.49
N ASP A 151 -12.02 5.73 -22.48
CA ASP A 151 -11.40 6.34 -21.27
C ASP A 151 -10.44 5.38 -20.56
N ALA A 152 -10.70 4.08 -20.64
CA ALA A 152 -9.81 3.04 -20.10
C ALA A 152 -8.46 2.99 -20.84
N GLN A 153 -8.47 3.01 -22.17
CA GLN A 153 -7.25 3.00 -22.99
C GLN A 153 -6.41 4.27 -22.82
N ARG A 154 -7.06 5.42 -22.68
CA ARG A 154 -6.37 6.69 -22.39
C ARG A 154 -5.70 6.68 -21.01
N SER A 155 -6.38 6.13 -20.02
CA SER A 155 -5.84 5.98 -18.65
C SER A 155 -4.63 5.06 -18.63
N GLU A 156 -4.68 3.94 -19.36
CA GLU A 156 -3.57 2.98 -19.45
C GLU A 156 -2.34 3.58 -20.16
N GLU A 157 -2.54 4.26 -21.31
CA GLU A 157 -1.44 4.94 -22.01
C GLU A 157 -0.80 6.04 -21.15
N LYS A 158 -1.61 6.80 -20.42
CA LYS A 158 -1.14 7.85 -19.51
C LYS A 158 -0.29 7.26 -18.39
N THR A 159 -0.77 6.17 -17.78
CA THR A 159 -0.06 5.43 -16.74
C THR A 159 1.27 4.89 -17.26
N ARG A 160 1.28 4.27 -18.45
CA ARG A 160 2.49 3.77 -19.09
C ARG A 160 3.52 4.85 -19.38
N LYS A 161 3.06 6.01 -19.89
CA LYS A 161 3.93 7.17 -20.13
C LYS A 161 4.53 7.71 -18.83
N ALA A 162 3.74 7.79 -17.77
CA ALA A 162 4.22 8.23 -16.47
C ALA A 162 5.28 7.27 -15.89
N LEU A 163 5.06 5.96 -15.98
CA LEU A 163 6.04 4.96 -15.55
C LEU A 163 7.33 5.00 -16.39
N ALA A 164 7.24 5.24 -17.69
CA ALA A 164 8.38 5.32 -18.60
C ALA A 164 9.32 6.51 -18.31
N GLN A 165 8.92 7.46 -17.46
CA GLN A 165 9.80 8.55 -17.02
C GLN A 165 10.92 8.09 -16.08
N PHE A 166 10.72 6.98 -15.34
CA PHE A 166 11.69 6.48 -14.37
C PHE A 166 11.96 4.96 -14.49
N LEU A 167 11.06 4.18 -15.10
CA LEU A 167 11.25 2.76 -15.38
C LEU A 167 11.69 2.54 -16.82
N ARG A 168 12.78 1.81 -17.01
CA ARG A 168 13.24 1.42 -18.33
C ARG A 168 12.23 0.49 -19.02
N PRO A 169 12.12 0.53 -20.36
CA PRO A 169 11.20 -0.36 -21.10
C PRO A 169 11.41 -1.85 -20.81
N GLU A 170 12.67 -2.27 -20.61
CA GLU A 170 13.02 -3.63 -20.25
C GLU A 170 12.43 -4.07 -18.92
N PHE A 171 12.37 -3.15 -17.92
CA PHE A 171 11.77 -3.41 -16.63
C PHE A 171 10.26 -3.60 -16.74
N LEU A 172 9.59 -2.69 -17.46
CA LEU A 172 8.15 -2.79 -17.71
C LEU A 172 7.77 -4.06 -18.48
N GLY A 173 8.64 -4.54 -19.37
CA GLY A 173 8.45 -5.79 -20.10
C GLY A 173 8.59 -7.06 -19.25
N ARG A 174 9.11 -6.97 -18.02
CA ARG A 174 9.24 -8.09 -17.08
C ARG A 174 8.12 -8.17 -16.05
N VAL A 175 7.39 -7.08 -15.89
CA VAL A 175 6.25 -7.02 -14.97
C VAL A 175 5.04 -7.70 -15.62
N ASP A 176 4.37 -8.58 -14.88
CA ASP A 176 3.20 -9.30 -15.41
C ASP A 176 2.01 -8.37 -15.64
N GLU A 177 1.73 -7.44 -14.68
CA GLU A 177 0.56 -6.55 -14.77
C GLU A 177 0.84 -5.16 -14.18
N VAL A 178 0.31 -4.15 -14.85
CA VAL A 178 0.27 -2.76 -14.37
C VAL A 178 -1.17 -2.36 -14.11
N ILE A 179 -1.50 -2.07 -12.87
CA ILE A 179 -2.87 -1.79 -12.42
C ILE A 179 -2.99 -0.32 -12.03
N ALA A 180 -3.82 0.42 -12.77
CA ALA A 180 -4.08 1.84 -12.51
C ALA A 180 -5.23 2.03 -11.52
N PHE A 181 -4.96 2.72 -10.42
CA PHE A 181 -5.95 3.12 -9.42
C PHE A 181 -6.55 4.47 -9.79
N LYS A 182 -7.87 4.55 -9.80
CA LYS A 182 -8.61 5.80 -10.00
C LYS A 182 -8.70 6.59 -8.69
N PRO A 183 -8.88 7.91 -8.75
CA PRO A 183 -9.26 8.68 -7.57
C PRO A 183 -10.52 8.14 -6.92
N LEU A 184 -10.59 8.22 -5.60
CA LEU A 184 -11.73 7.75 -4.84
C LEU A 184 -12.92 8.68 -5.03
N THR A 185 -14.10 8.12 -5.29
CA THR A 185 -15.36 8.87 -5.32
C THR A 185 -15.86 9.13 -3.89
N GLU A 186 -16.76 10.10 -3.73
CA GLU A 186 -17.39 10.38 -2.45
C GLU A 186 -18.09 9.13 -1.87
N GLN A 187 -18.80 8.39 -2.71
CA GLN A 187 -19.47 7.14 -2.29
C GLN A 187 -18.46 6.10 -1.81
N THR A 188 -17.32 5.94 -2.50
CA THR A 188 -16.24 5.03 -2.09
C THR A 188 -15.64 5.48 -0.76
N LEU A 189 -15.42 6.79 -0.58
CA LEU A 189 -14.91 7.34 0.68
C LEU A 189 -15.87 7.12 1.84
N GLN A 190 -17.19 7.21 1.63
CA GLN A 190 -18.18 6.88 2.68
C GLN A 190 -18.11 5.39 3.07
N GLY A 191 -17.96 4.48 2.10
CA GLY A 191 -17.73 3.07 2.39
C GLY A 191 -16.43 2.83 3.18
N ILE A 192 -15.35 3.54 2.82
CA ILE A 192 -14.08 3.46 3.57
C ILE A 192 -14.24 4.04 4.99
N ALA A 193 -14.98 5.14 5.15
CA ALA A 193 -15.27 5.70 6.47
C ALA A 193 -16.01 4.70 7.36
N ALA A 194 -17.00 3.98 6.80
CA ALA A 194 -17.72 2.95 7.52
C ALA A 194 -16.78 1.82 8.00
N LEU A 195 -15.91 1.32 7.13
CA LEU A 195 -14.92 0.30 7.50
C LEU A 195 -13.97 0.79 8.60
N MET A 196 -13.48 2.04 8.50
CA MET A 196 -12.60 2.62 9.53
C MET A 196 -13.30 2.80 10.88
N LEU A 197 -14.61 3.16 10.88
CA LEU A 197 -15.38 3.26 12.11
C LEU A 197 -15.71 1.88 12.69
N ASP A 198 -15.89 0.87 11.84
CA ASP A 198 -16.10 -0.51 12.28
C ASP A 198 -14.87 -1.10 13.00
N GLU A 199 -13.64 -0.60 12.71
CA GLU A 199 -12.42 -0.99 13.42
C GLU A 199 -12.53 -0.71 14.95
N TYR A 200 -13.34 0.24 15.38
CA TYR A 200 -13.52 0.56 16.82
C TYR A 200 -14.52 -0.34 17.54
N LYS A 201 -15.43 -1.03 16.81
CA LYS A 201 -16.47 -1.88 17.41
C LYS A 201 -15.94 -2.91 18.42
N PRO A 202 -14.93 -3.75 18.07
CA PRO A 202 -14.44 -4.75 19.01
C PRO A 202 -13.87 -4.15 20.29
N GLY A 203 -13.20 -3.00 20.18
CA GLY A 203 -12.62 -2.30 21.33
C GLY A 203 -13.69 -1.70 22.25
N MET A 204 -14.80 -1.21 21.70
CA MET A 204 -15.94 -0.70 22.48
C MET A 204 -16.74 -1.82 23.13
N GLU A 205 -17.02 -2.89 22.40
CA GLU A 205 -17.70 -4.08 22.91
C GLU A 205 -16.93 -4.72 24.07
N ALA A 206 -15.60 -4.84 23.96
CA ALA A 206 -14.75 -5.35 25.03
C ALA A 206 -14.83 -4.51 26.33
N LYS A 207 -15.23 -3.24 26.22
CA LYS A 207 -15.47 -2.31 27.36
C LYS A 207 -16.92 -2.29 27.81
N GLY A 208 -17.80 -3.08 27.19
CA GLY A 208 -19.23 -3.10 27.47
C GLY A 208 -19.96 -1.85 26.98
N ILE A 209 -19.48 -1.18 25.96
CA ILE A 209 -20.05 0.05 25.39
C ILE A 209 -20.76 -0.27 24.08
N ALA A 210 -22.03 0.12 23.94
CA ALA A 210 -22.74 0.04 22.68
C ALA A 210 -22.24 1.12 21.74
N TYR A 211 -21.76 0.71 20.55
CA TYR A 211 -21.17 1.63 19.58
C TYR A 211 -21.89 1.58 18.23
N SER A 212 -22.22 2.74 17.69
CA SER A 212 -22.83 2.88 16.37
C SER A 212 -22.50 4.24 15.74
N TYR A 213 -22.80 4.37 14.44
CA TYR A 213 -22.66 5.62 13.70
C TYR A 213 -23.80 5.79 12.69
N THR A 214 -24.10 7.05 12.35
CA THR A 214 -25.18 7.39 11.42
C THR A 214 -24.66 7.60 9.99
N PRO A 215 -25.50 7.47 8.94
CA PRO A 215 -25.17 7.87 7.59
C PRO A 215 -24.79 9.35 7.46
N ALA A 216 -25.36 10.21 8.30
CA ALA A 216 -25.03 11.63 8.37
C ALA A 216 -23.57 11.84 8.80
N ALA A 217 -23.10 11.09 9.81
CA ALA A 217 -21.70 11.12 10.24
C ALA A 217 -20.75 10.71 9.11
N LEU A 218 -21.05 9.64 8.36
CA LEU A 218 -20.22 9.20 7.23
C LEU A 218 -20.07 10.30 6.19
N LYS A 219 -21.16 10.96 5.81
CA LYS A 219 -21.17 12.06 4.85
C LYS A 219 -20.37 13.26 5.36
N ALA A 220 -20.57 13.65 6.61
CA ALA A 220 -19.87 14.76 7.24
C ALA A 220 -18.36 14.53 7.34
N LEU A 221 -17.92 13.31 7.74
CA LEU A 221 -16.51 12.94 7.79
C LEU A 221 -15.84 13.03 6.42
N VAL A 222 -16.51 12.55 5.38
CA VAL A 222 -16.00 12.63 3.99
C VAL A 222 -15.89 14.08 3.54
N GLN A 223 -16.92 14.89 3.77
CA GLN A 223 -16.89 16.32 3.39
C GLN A 223 -15.77 17.09 4.10
N LYS A 224 -15.56 16.85 5.40
CA LYS A 224 -14.46 17.44 6.16
C LYS A 224 -13.08 16.99 5.67
N SER A 225 -12.96 15.78 5.14
CA SER A 225 -11.71 15.25 4.60
C SER A 225 -11.39 15.70 3.17
N GLN A 226 -12.37 16.15 2.39
CA GLN A 226 -12.22 16.49 0.96
C GLN A 226 -11.34 17.71 0.68
N GLY A 227 -11.02 18.54 1.67
CA GLY A 227 -10.01 19.59 1.55
C GLY A 227 -8.57 19.07 1.41
N GLY A 228 -8.34 17.77 1.61
CA GLY A 228 -7.03 17.12 1.58
C GLY A 228 -6.74 16.44 0.24
N ARG A 229 -5.45 16.51 -0.18
CA ARG A 229 -4.95 15.90 -1.43
C ARG A 229 -4.70 14.40 -1.32
N PHE A 230 -4.91 13.78 -0.14
CA PHE A 230 -4.38 12.46 0.21
C PHE A 230 -5.47 11.38 0.42
N GLY A 231 -6.70 11.60 -0.10
CA GLY A 231 -7.76 10.60 -0.15
C GLY A 231 -8.07 9.93 1.20
N ALA A 232 -8.03 8.61 1.28
CA ALA A 232 -8.34 7.86 2.49
C ALA A 232 -7.39 8.16 3.68
N ARG A 233 -6.16 8.66 3.44
CA ARG A 233 -5.27 9.09 4.54
C ARG A 233 -5.82 10.32 5.27
N ASP A 234 -6.36 11.28 4.53
CA ASP A 234 -6.98 12.47 5.13
C ASP A 234 -8.27 12.09 5.87
N LEU A 235 -9.05 11.16 5.31
CA LEU A 235 -10.23 10.62 5.96
C LEU A 235 -9.88 9.94 7.30
N ARG A 236 -8.85 9.10 7.35
CA ARG A 236 -8.39 8.47 8.60
C ARG A 236 -7.95 9.51 9.63
N ARG A 237 -7.23 10.55 9.21
CA ARG A 237 -6.84 11.66 10.09
C ARG A 237 -8.04 12.43 10.63
N THR A 238 -9.05 12.65 9.78
CA THR A 238 -10.30 13.32 10.18
C THR A 238 -11.08 12.49 11.19
N ILE A 239 -11.23 11.18 10.94
CA ILE A 239 -11.89 10.24 11.86
C ILE A 239 -11.17 10.21 13.21
N ARG A 240 -9.83 10.13 13.21
CA ARG A 240 -9.05 10.15 14.44
C ARG A 240 -9.37 11.38 15.29
N LYS A 241 -9.27 12.56 14.71
CA LYS A 241 -9.48 13.82 15.42
C LYS A 241 -10.94 14.05 15.87
N ALA A 242 -11.91 13.62 15.04
CA ALA A 242 -13.31 13.91 15.29
C ALA A 242 -14.03 12.83 16.12
N VAL A 243 -13.50 11.59 16.12
CA VAL A 243 -14.14 10.44 16.77
C VAL A 243 -13.23 9.79 17.80
N GLU A 244 -12.02 9.32 17.38
CA GLU A 244 -11.14 8.53 18.24
C GLU A 244 -10.64 9.35 19.44
N ASP A 245 -10.04 10.53 19.20
CA ASP A 245 -9.50 11.35 20.25
C ASP A 245 -10.59 11.78 21.28
N PRO A 246 -11.77 12.33 20.87
CA PRO A 246 -12.83 12.67 21.83
C PRO A 246 -13.47 11.45 22.53
N ALA A 247 -13.56 10.30 21.86
CA ALA A 247 -14.05 9.08 22.51
C ALA A 247 -13.05 8.58 23.56
N ALA A 248 -11.75 8.65 23.28
CA ALA A 248 -10.70 8.30 24.24
C ALA A 248 -10.73 9.22 25.47
N GLU A 249 -10.92 10.53 25.29
CA GLU A 249 -11.07 11.48 26.41
C GLU A 249 -12.25 11.09 27.31
N ARG A 250 -13.41 10.78 26.73
CA ARG A 250 -14.59 10.34 27.49
C ARG A 250 -14.41 9.01 28.24
N LEU A 251 -13.58 8.13 27.72
CA LEU A 251 -13.22 6.88 28.39
C LEU A 251 -12.29 7.14 29.60
N ILE A 252 -11.38 8.10 29.46
CA ILE A 252 -10.39 8.44 30.50
C ILE A 252 -11.06 9.21 31.65
N ASP A 253 -11.93 10.16 31.34
CA ASP A 253 -12.62 10.99 32.34
C ASP A 253 -13.85 10.28 32.99
N GLY A 254 -14.20 9.08 32.49
CA GLY A 254 -15.28 8.24 33.00
C GLY A 254 -16.68 8.66 32.55
N THR A 255 -16.82 9.66 31.68
CA THR A 255 -18.11 10.06 31.10
C THR A 255 -18.67 9.03 30.14
N LEU A 256 -17.83 8.17 29.58
CA LEU A 256 -18.18 6.98 28.80
C LEU A 256 -17.68 5.72 29.56
N ALA A 257 -18.60 5.02 30.22
CA ALA A 257 -18.30 3.85 31.05
C ALA A 257 -19.02 2.59 30.52
N SER A 258 -18.69 1.43 31.11
CA SER A 258 -19.36 0.17 30.81
C SER A 258 -20.87 0.28 31.01
N GLY A 259 -21.64 -0.24 30.04
CA GLY A 259 -23.11 -0.07 29.95
C GLY A 259 -23.55 1.21 29.25
N GLY A 260 -22.60 2.10 28.88
CA GLY A 260 -22.89 3.31 28.11
C GLY A 260 -23.08 3.06 26.63
N THR A 261 -23.48 4.10 25.93
CA THR A 261 -23.66 4.11 24.47
C THR A 261 -22.84 5.24 23.86
N LEU A 262 -22.17 4.98 22.73
CA LEU A 262 -21.51 5.97 21.92
C LEU A 262 -22.06 5.95 20.50
N VAL A 263 -22.73 7.01 20.09
CA VAL A 263 -23.24 7.17 18.73
C VAL A 263 -22.48 8.29 18.04
N VAL A 264 -21.78 7.98 16.96
CA VAL A 264 -21.16 8.98 16.10
C VAL A 264 -22.20 9.53 15.15
N ASP A 265 -22.51 10.82 15.25
CA ASP A 265 -23.53 11.49 14.46
C ASP A 265 -23.00 12.81 13.88
N ALA A 266 -23.78 13.51 13.10
CA ALA A 266 -23.49 14.86 12.62
C ALA A 266 -24.67 15.79 12.95
N ASP A 267 -24.34 17.02 13.30
CA ASP A 267 -25.35 18.06 13.50
C ASP A 267 -25.82 18.66 12.15
N GLU A 268 -26.75 19.63 12.22
CA GLU A 268 -27.30 20.31 11.04
C GLU A 268 -26.24 21.11 10.26
N ASN A 269 -25.12 21.47 10.88
CA ASN A 269 -24.00 22.19 10.30
C ASN A 269 -22.94 21.23 9.71
N GLY A 270 -23.12 19.92 9.85
CA GLY A 270 -22.15 18.89 9.42
C GLY A 270 -20.97 18.74 10.38
N GLU A 271 -21.08 19.23 11.63
CA GLU A 271 -20.09 18.97 12.66
C GLU A 271 -20.32 17.58 13.27
N ILE A 272 -19.22 16.84 13.50
CA ILE A 272 -19.29 15.51 14.13
C ILE A 272 -19.59 15.68 15.61
N ILE A 273 -20.61 15.00 16.07
CA ILE A 273 -21.03 14.95 17.47
C ILE A 273 -21.02 13.50 17.97
N LEU A 274 -20.59 13.32 19.20
CA LEU A 274 -20.64 12.04 19.91
C LEU A 274 -21.79 12.11 20.93
N LYS A 275 -22.79 11.25 20.77
CA LYS A 275 -23.96 11.13 21.66
C LYS A 275 -23.81 9.94 22.56
#